data_f8ba580a18dbc3941e56f6697309eb12
#
_entry.id   f8ba580a18dbc3941e56f6697309eb12
#
_cell.length_a   1.000
_cell.length_b   1.000
_cell.length_c   1.000
_cell.angle_alpha   90.00
_cell.angle_beta   90.00
_cell.angle_gamma   90.00
#
_symmetry.space_group_name_H-M   'P 1'
#
loop_
_entity.id
_entity.type
_entity.pdbx_description
1 polymer ?
#
loop_
_entity_poly.entity_id
_entity_poly.type
_entity_poly.pdbx_seq_one_letter_code
_entity_poly.pdbx_strand_id
1 'polypeptide(L)'
;PDDKDYEDETNIKIKIRAKDILNISTKLGEKETRQLLQDVPSVYHTEINDILLSALAKTISGYSKTNKVTIELEGHGREELESESDTDQTTDTTHTVGWFTTHYPVFLDLKEVKEESDLIKSVKEQLRKIPDKGIGYGVLKYINKEKVLQNSKDPDIIFNYLGQLDNVLGNSKWFTSATESAGSSSSGE
;
A
#
# COMPACT_ATOMS: atom_id res chain seq x y z
N PRO A 1 7.16 -6.42 20.29
CA PRO A 1 7.37 -7.57 19.42
C PRO A 1 6.05 -8.30 19.39
N ASP A 2 5.30 -8.10 18.32
CA ASP A 2 3.95 -8.61 18.24
C ASP A 2 3.99 -9.98 17.57
N ASP A 3 3.96 -11.01 18.39
CA ASP A 3 3.61 -12.34 17.94
C ASP A 3 2.16 -12.29 17.43
N LYS A 4 1.94 -12.08 16.13
CA LYS A 4 0.61 -12.20 15.55
C LYS A 4 0.30 -13.70 15.39
N ASP A 5 -0.71 -14.17 16.10
CA ASP A 5 -1.27 -15.50 15.89
C ASP A 5 -2.09 -15.45 14.61
N TYR A 6 -1.71 -16.23 13.60
CA TYR A 6 -2.52 -16.45 12.40
C TYR A 6 -3.33 -17.74 12.58
N GLU A 7 -4.66 -17.64 12.44
CA GLU A 7 -5.51 -18.79 12.31
C GLU A 7 -5.72 -19.07 10.82
N ASP A 8 -5.28 -20.22 10.35
CA ASP A 8 -5.65 -20.71 9.03
C ASP A 8 -7.04 -21.36 9.06
N GLU A 9 -7.56 -21.80 7.92
CA GLU A 9 -8.85 -22.46 7.78
C GLU A 9 -8.95 -23.79 8.57
N THR A 10 -7.82 -24.26 9.13
CA THR A 10 -7.73 -25.49 9.94
C THR A 10 -7.73 -25.21 11.44
N ASN A 11 -7.92 -23.96 11.89
CA ASN A 11 -7.81 -23.54 13.30
C ASN A 11 -6.41 -23.79 13.92
N ILE A 12 -5.38 -23.91 13.13
CA ILE A 12 -4.01 -24.02 13.64
C ILE A 12 -3.49 -22.59 13.86
N LYS A 13 -3.24 -22.20 15.10
CA LYS A 13 -2.53 -20.96 15.42
C LYS A 13 -1.08 -21.06 15.01
N ILE A 14 -0.74 -20.43 13.90
CA ILE A 14 0.66 -20.36 13.43
C ILE A 14 1.30 -19.11 14.05
N LYS A 15 2.29 -19.33 14.91
CA LYS A 15 3.08 -18.25 15.47
C LYS A 15 4.25 -17.95 14.54
N ILE A 16 4.16 -16.86 13.77
CA ILE A 16 5.23 -16.39 12.90
C ILE A 16 6.25 -15.61 13.74
N ARG A 17 7.52 -16.00 13.64
CA ARG A 17 8.63 -15.31 14.32
C ARG A 17 9.49 -14.58 13.30
N ALA A 18 10.23 -13.57 13.76
CA ALA A 18 11.16 -12.82 12.90
C ALA A 18 12.13 -13.73 12.10
N LYS A 19 12.54 -14.85 12.66
CA LYS A 19 13.40 -15.85 11.99
C LYS A 19 12.71 -16.62 10.86
N ASP A 20 11.39 -16.61 10.80
CA ASP A 20 10.59 -17.31 9.79
C ASP A 20 10.36 -16.41 8.56
N ILE A 21 10.85 -15.15 8.59
CA ILE A 21 10.74 -14.19 7.51
C ILE A 21 11.75 -14.51 6.41
N LEU A 22 11.27 -14.71 5.19
CA LEU A 22 12.09 -14.83 3.99
C LEU A 22 12.05 -13.56 3.18
N ASN A 23 13.21 -12.98 2.88
CA ASN A 23 13.33 -11.82 2.02
C ASN A 23 13.69 -12.24 0.60
N ILE A 24 12.87 -11.82 -0.36
CA ILE A 24 13.11 -12.03 -1.79
C ILE A 24 13.19 -10.65 -2.43
N SER A 25 14.23 -10.40 -3.23
CA SER A 25 14.41 -9.14 -3.95
C SER A 25 14.61 -9.37 -5.44
N THR A 26 14.10 -8.43 -6.23
CA THR A 26 14.32 -8.36 -7.68
C THR A 26 14.56 -6.92 -8.08
N LYS A 27 15.10 -6.71 -9.29
CA LYS A 27 15.40 -5.36 -9.81
C LYS A 27 14.94 -5.27 -11.25
N LEU A 28 14.42 -4.12 -11.62
CA LEU A 28 14.24 -3.72 -13.00
C LEU A 28 15.50 -3.00 -13.49
N GLY A 29 15.80 -3.09 -14.77
CA GLY A 29 16.85 -2.28 -15.40
C GLY A 29 16.45 -0.80 -15.49
N GLU A 30 17.42 0.06 -15.77
CA GLU A 30 17.20 1.51 -15.86
C GLU A 30 16.14 1.87 -16.89
N LYS A 31 16.17 1.22 -18.05
CA LYS A 31 15.21 1.44 -19.14
C LYS A 31 13.79 1.10 -18.71
N GLU A 32 13.61 -0.08 -18.15
CA GLU A 32 12.29 -0.55 -17.68
C GLU A 32 11.77 0.33 -16.53
N THR A 33 12.66 0.71 -15.61
CA THR A 33 12.31 1.61 -14.50
C THR A 33 11.85 2.97 -15.03
N ARG A 34 12.54 3.55 -16.01
CA ARG A 34 12.14 4.81 -16.61
C ARG A 34 10.80 4.70 -17.34
N GLN A 35 10.59 3.64 -18.09
CA GLN A 35 9.31 3.38 -18.76
C GLN A 35 8.17 3.26 -17.75
N LEU A 36 8.37 2.55 -16.67
CA LEU A 36 7.40 2.37 -15.60
C LEU A 36 7.05 3.70 -14.89
N LEU A 37 8.04 4.56 -14.68
CA LEU A 37 7.86 5.81 -13.94
C LEU A 37 7.40 6.99 -14.80
N GLN A 38 7.65 6.97 -16.12
CA GLN A 38 7.41 8.10 -16.99
C GLN A 38 6.49 7.79 -18.16
N ASP A 39 6.80 6.74 -18.94
CA ASP A 39 6.11 6.49 -20.21
C ASP A 39 4.69 5.96 -19.98
N VAL A 40 4.54 4.94 -19.15
CA VAL A 40 3.22 4.34 -18.85
C VAL A 40 2.28 5.32 -18.15
N PRO A 41 2.70 6.05 -17.11
CA PRO A 41 1.86 7.06 -16.48
C PRO A 41 1.37 8.15 -17.43
N SER A 42 2.21 8.58 -18.36
CA SER A 42 1.84 9.61 -19.33
C SER A 42 0.74 9.16 -20.30
N VAL A 43 0.75 7.87 -20.69
CA VAL A 43 -0.24 7.31 -21.64
C VAL A 43 -1.59 7.05 -20.97
N TYR A 44 -1.57 6.52 -19.74
CA TYR A 44 -2.79 6.10 -19.04
C TYR A 44 -3.31 7.13 -18.04
N HIS A 45 -2.61 8.25 -17.85
CA HIS A 45 -2.89 9.24 -16.81
C HIS A 45 -3.02 8.59 -15.43
N THR A 46 -2.04 7.76 -15.09
CA THR A 46 -1.98 6.97 -13.86
C THR A 46 -0.90 7.48 -12.94
N GLU A 47 -1.05 7.15 -11.66
CA GLU A 47 0.04 7.19 -10.69
C GLU A 47 0.81 5.88 -10.74
N ILE A 48 2.03 5.87 -10.21
CA ILE A 48 2.87 4.66 -10.17
C ILE A 48 2.20 3.52 -9.39
N ASN A 49 1.45 3.83 -8.35
CA ASN A 49 0.73 2.85 -7.56
C ASN A 49 -0.35 2.12 -8.37
N ASP A 50 -1.04 2.81 -9.30
CA ASP A 50 -2.03 2.18 -10.17
C ASP A 50 -1.39 1.05 -10.98
N ILE A 51 -0.18 1.27 -11.47
CA ILE A 51 0.54 0.33 -12.33
C ILE A 51 1.09 -0.83 -11.51
N LEU A 52 1.73 -0.53 -10.38
CA LEU A 52 2.31 -1.55 -9.50
C LEU A 52 1.22 -2.46 -8.92
N LEU A 53 0.10 -1.90 -8.49
CA LEU A 53 -1.05 -2.66 -7.99
C LEU A 53 -1.74 -3.46 -9.10
N SER A 54 -1.77 -2.95 -10.32
CA SER A 54 -2.26 -3.72 -11.48
C SER A 54 -1.41 -4.97 -11.71
N ALA A 55 -0.09 -4.82 -11.70
CA ALA A 55 0.84 -5.94 -11.88
C ALA A 55 0.72 -6.95 -10.74
N LEU A 56 0.65 -6.46 -9.49
CA LEU A 56 0.48 -7.30 -8.32
C LEU A 56 -0.86 -8.06 -8.35
N ALA A 57 -1.96 -7.35 -8.60
CA ALA A 57 -3.30 -7.95 -8.69
C ALA A 57 -3.37 -9.03 -9.79
N LYS A 58 -2.78 -8.78 -10.96
CA LYS A 58 -2.69 -9.77 -12.04
C LYS A 58 -1.93 -11.03 -11.60
N THR A 59 -0.81 -10.83 -10.91
CA THR A 59 0.03 -11.93 -10.43
C THR A 59 -0.72 -12.78 -9.40
N ILE A 60 -1.35 -12.13 -8.41
CA ILE A 60 -2.14 -12.80 -7.37
C ILE A 60 -3.30 -13.56 -8.00
N SER A 61 -4.06 -12.90 -8.89
CA SER A 61 -5.19 -13.51 -9.60
C SER A 61 -4.77 -14.75 -10.39
N GLY A 62 -3.63 -14.68 -11.08
CA GLY A 62 -3.06 -15.81 -11.81
C GLY A 62 -2.66 -16.98 -10.92
N TYR A 63 -2.12 -16.70 -9.73
CA TYR A 63 -1.71 -17.69 -8.76
C TYR A 63 -2.91 -18.33 -8.04
N SER A 64 -3.81 -17.52 -7.50
CA SER A 64 -4.96 -17.95 -6.69
C SER A 64 -6.16 -18.44 -7.52
N LYS A 65 -6.12 -18.25 -8.84
CA LYS A 65 -7.23 -18.57 -9.76
C LYS A 65 -8.55 -17.86 -9.43
N THR A 66 -8.47 -16.69 -8.80
CA THR A 66 -9.61 -15.84 -8.50
C THR A 66 -9.47 -14.47 -9.18
N ASN A 67 -10.57 -13.91 -9.62
CA ASN A 67 -10.60 -12.55 -10.18
C ASN A 67 -10.78 -11.46 -9.12
N LYS A 68 -10.88 -11.84 -7.85
CA LYS A 68 -11.01 -10.92 -6.73
C LYS A 68 -9.75 -10.97 -5.88
N VAL A 69 -9.12 -9.82 -5.72
CA VAL A 69 -7.86 -9.68 -4.99
C VAL A 69 -8.05 -8.66 -3.89
N THR A 70 -7.64 -9.02 -2.67
CA THR A 70 -7.63 -8.10 -1.53
C THR A 70 -6.19 -7.81 -1.13
N ILE A 71 -5.85 -6.53 -1.03
CA ILE A 71 -4.52 -6.06 -0.69
C ILE A 71 -4.67 -4.98 0.37
N GLU A 72 -3.88 -5.01 1.42
CA GLU A 72 -3.77 -3.90 2.36
C GLU A 72 -2.81 -2.87 1.80
N LEU A 73 -3.24 -1.62 1.73
CA LEU A 73 -2.39 -0.50 1.34
C LEU A 73 -1.94 0.27 2.56
N GLU A 74 -0.70 0.72 2.49
CA GLU A 74 -0.14 1.67 3.43
C GLU A 74 -0.17 3.07 2.79
N GLY A 75 -0.78 4.03 3.48
CA GLY A 75 -0.84 5.44 3.10
C GLY A 75 -0.04 6.31 4.06
N HIS A 76 0.38 7.50 3.62
CA HIS A 76 1.14 8.43 4.48
C HIS A 76 0.28 9.12 5.55
N GLY A 77 -1.06 9.05 5.44
CA GLY A 77 -2.01 9.57 6.42
C GLY A 77 -2.01 11.09 6.61
N ARG A 78 -1.46 11.83 5.63
CA ARG A 78 -1.44 13.30 5.61
C ARG A 78 -2.32 13.83 4.48
N GLU A 79 -3.40 13.13 4.21
CA GLU A 79 -4.36 13.52 3.20
C GLU A 79 -5.13 14.75 3.70
N GLU A 80 -5.35 15.71 2.82
CA GLU A 80 -6.26 16.80 3.09
C GLU A 80 -7.68 16.25 3.05
N LEU A 81 -8.37 16.31 4.20
CA LEU A 81 -9.78 15.95 4.26
C LEU A 81 -10.59 17.14 3.73
N GLU A 82 -11.40 16.88 2.70
CA GLU A 82 -12.36 17.88 2.23
C GLU A 82 -13.41 18.09 3.33
N SER A 83 -13.42 19.27 3.92
CA SER A 83 -14.46 19.66 4.88
C SER A 83 -15.70 20.14 4.13
N GLU A 84 -16.86 19.58 4.45
CA GLU A 84 -18.15 20.05 3.90
C GLU A 84 -18.58 21.42 4.46
N SER A 85 -17.86 21.96 5.43
CA SER A 85 -18.19 23.24 6.04
C SER A 85 -17.13 24.31 5.77
N ASP A 86 -17.56 25.47 5.28
CA ASP A 86 -16.72 26.65 5.03
C ASP A 86 -16.00 27.19 6.30
N THR A 87 -16.26 26.61 7.45
CA THR A 87 -15.72 27.03 8.76
C THR A 87 -14.68 26.08 9.35
N ASP A 88 -14.54 24.87 8.80
CA ASP A 88 -13.54 23.92 9.30
C ASP A 88 -12.18 24.21 8.66
N GLN A 89 -11.26 24.69 9.48
CA GLN A 89 -9.87 24.82 9.11
C GLN A 89 -9.32 23.42 8.84
N THR A 90 -8.92 23.16 7.59
CA THR A 90 -8.15 21.95 7.28
C THR A 90 -6.91 21.91 8.18
N THR A 91 -6.75 20.83 8.93
CA THR A 91 -5.59 20.70 9.82
C THR A 91 -4.34 20.48 8.96
N ASP A 92 -3.53 21.53 8.82
CA ASP A 92 -2.23 21.41 8.14
C ASP A 92 -1.26 20.59 9.00
N THR A 93 -0.98 19.37 8.55
CA THR A 93 -0.03 18.45 9.20
C THR A 93 1.35 18.47 8.56
N THR A 94 1.62 19.33 7.58
CA THR A 94 2.86 19.33 6.78
C THR A 94 4.11 19.52 7.62
N HIS A 95 4.02 20.38 8.64
CA HIS A 95 5.13 20.68 9.56
C HIS A 95 5.08 19.90 10.88
N THR A 96 4.16 18.96 11.01
CA THR A 96 4.01 18.17 12.24
C THR A 96 4.86 16.91 12.17
N VAL A 97 5.74 16.72 13.14
CA VAL A 97 6.51 15.49 13.28
C VAL A 97 5.65 14.44 13.98
N GLY A 98 5.52 13.27 13.38
CA GLY A 98 4.72 12.18 13.93
C GLY A 98 4.56 11.03 12.95
N TRP A 99 4.03 9.92 13.45
CA TRP A 99 3.66 8.76 12.64
C TRP A 99 2.19 8.89 12.25
N PHE A 100 1.92 9.16 10.98
CA PHE A 100 0.58 9.35 10.43
C PHE A 100 0.13 8.21 9.51
N THR A 101 0.97 7.20 9.34
CA THR A 101 0.69 6.06 8.46
C THR A 101 -0.69 5.47 8.71
N THR A 102 -1.43 5.27 7.64
CA THR A 102 -2.73 4.62 7.62
C THR A 102 -2.66 3.30 6.88
N HIS A 103 -3.45 2.34 7.32
CA HIS A 103 -3.61 1.03 6.69
C HIS A 103 -5.08 0.81 6.33
N TYR A 104 -5.36 0.35 5.12
CA TYR A 104 -6.72 0.06 4.68
C TYR A 104 -6.75 -1.02 3.60
N PRO A 105 -7.75 -1.90 3.59
CA PRO A 105 -7.89 -2.93 2.58
C PRO A 105 -8.48 -2.37 1.29
N VAL A 106 -7.98 -2.85 0.17
CA VAL A 106 -8.49 -2.57 -1.17
C VAL A 106 -8.94 -3.86 -1.81
N PHE A 107 -10.16 -3.85 -2.34
CA PHE A 107 -10.74 -4.96 -3.10
C PHE A 107 -10.66 -4.63 -4.59
N LEU A 108 -9.91 -5.43 -5.33
CA LEU A 108 -9.78 -5.30 -6.78
C LEU A 108 -10.55 -6.43 -7.46
N ASP A 109 -11.54 -6.08 -8.28
CA ASP A 109 -12.28 -7.02 -9.11
C ASP A 109 -11.74 -6.95 -10.55
N LEU A 110 -11.18 -8.05 -11.03
CA LEU A 110 -10.57 -8.19 -12.35
C LEU A 110 -11.46 -8.95 -13.35
N LYS A 111 -12.72 -9.18 -13.03
CA LYS A 111 -13.64 -10.02 -13.83
C LYS A 111 -13.82 -9.53 -15.26
N GLU A 112 -13.89 -8.21 -15.45
CA GLU A 112 -14.14 -7.59 -16.78
C GLU A 112 -12.84 -7.31 -17.55
N VAL A 113 -11.67 -7.67 -16.98
CA VAL A 113 -10.35 -7.41 -17.56
C VAL A 113 -10.05 -8.44 -18.65
N LYS A 114 -9.77 -7.96 -19.86
CA LYS A 114 -9.40 -8.81 -21.02
C LYS A 114 -7.94 -8.61 -21.42
N GLU A 115 -7.47 -7.38 -21.35
CA GLU A 115 -6.13 -6.99 -21.77
C GLU A 115 -5.43 -6.18 -20.65
N GLU A 116 -4.11 -6.01 -20.75
CA GLU A 116 -3.31 -5.23 -19.79
C GLU A 116 -3.77 -3.78 -19.70
N SER A 117 -4.19 -3.20 -20.82
CA SER A 117 -4.72 -1.84 -20.88
C SER A 117 -6.00 -1.68 -20.07
N ASP A 118 -6.88 -2.68 -20.13
CA ASP A 118 -8.14 -2.69 -19.37
C ASP A 118 -7.86 -2.89 -17.88
N LEU A 119 -6.85 -3.71 -17.56
CA LEU A 119 -6.43 -3.93 -16.18
C LEU A 119 -5.99 -2.62 -15.52
N ILE A 120 -5.08 -1.89 -16.17
CA ILE A 120 -4.56 -0.64 -15.62
C ILE A 120 -5.69 0.37 -15.41
N LYS A 121 -6.57 0.52 -16.40
CA LYS A 121 -7.73 1.43 -16.29
C LYS A 121 -8.68 1.01 -15.18
N SER A 122 -9.00 -0.29 -15.12
CA SER A 122 -9.91 -0.83 -14.11
C SER A 122 -9.38 -0.64 -12.69
N VAL A 123 -8.12 -1.00 -12.44
CA VAL A 123 -7.49 -0.82 -11.13
C VAL A 123 -7.45 0.65 -10.74
N LYS A 124 -7.00 1.53 -11.64
CA LYS A 124 -7.02 2.97 -11.44
C LYS A 124 -8.39 3.50 -11.00
N GLU A 125 -9.45 3.13 -11.72
CA GLU A 125 -10.81 3.57 -11.40
C GLU A 125 -11.33 2.99 -10.08
N GLN A 126 -10.93 1.77 -9.73
CA GLN A 126 -11.29 1.17 -8.45
C GLN A 126 -10.58 1.87 -7.29
N LEU A 127 -9.29 2.21 -7.43
CA LEU A 127 -8.54 2.95 -6.41
C LEU A 127 -9.11 4.36 -6.18
N ARG A 128 -9.53 5.05 -7.24
CA ARG A 128 -10.14 6.39 -7.13
C ARG A 128 -11.51 6.43 -6.46
N LYS A 129 -12.19 5.29 -6.38
CA LYS A 129 -13.47 5.17 -5.66
C LYS A 129 -13.30 5.05 -4.15
N ILE A 130 -12.07 4.89 -3.65
CA ILE A 130 -11.80 4.79 -2.22
C ILE A 130 -11.91 6.19 -1.62
N PRO A 131 -12.84 6.43 -0.68
CA PRO A 131 -13.02 7.73 -0.06
C PRO A 131 -11.75 8.15 0.67
N ASP A 132 -11.32 9.40 0.47
CA ASP A 132 -10.19 10.04 1.17
C ASP A 132 -8.96 9.14 1.26
N LYS A 133 -8.69 8.38 0.20
CA LYS A 133 -7.58 7.42 0.12
C LYS A 133 -7.49 6.49 1.34
N GLY A 134 -8.64 6.13 1.90
CA GLY A 134 -8.75 5.15 2.98
C GLY A 134 -8.42 5.66 4.39
N ILE A 135 -8.15 6.96 4.59
CA ILE A 135 -7.76 7.52 5.91
C ILE A 135 -8.81 7.23 6.99
N GLY A 136 -10.10 7.22 6.63
CA GLY A 136 -11.20 6.95 7.55
C GLY A 136 -11.33 5.51 8.01
N TYR A 137 -10.68 4.54 7.34
CA TYR A 137 -10.84 3.12 7.66
C TYR A 137 -10.46 2.78 9.09
N GLY A 138 -9.33 3.28 9.57
CA GLY A 138 -8.86 3.05 10.94
C GLY A 138 -9.82 3.61 11.98
N VAL A 139 -10.40 4.78 11.72
CA VAL A 139 -11.41 5.38 12.60
C VAL A 139 -12.65 4.49 12.69
N LEU A 140 -13.17 4.05 11.55
CA LEU A 140 -14.34 3.18 11.48
C LEU A 140 -14.09 1.82 12.16
N LYS A 141 -12.93 1.21 11.91
CA LYS A 141 -12.61 -0.13 12.44
C LYS A 141 -12.28 -0.10 13.94
N TYR A 142 -11.43 0.83 14.39
CA TYR A 142 -10.86 0.78 15.75
C TYR A 142 -11.53 1.72 16.74
N ILE A 143 -12.00 2.89 16.31
CA ILE A 143 -12.62 3.89 17.19
C ILE A 143 -14.13 3.66 17.21
N ASN A 144 -14.80 3.69 16.07
CA ASN A 144 -16.25 3.49 15.99
C ASN A 144 -16.66 2.01 16.14
N LYS A 145 -15.71 1.09 15.92
CA LYS A 145 -15.93 -0.36 16.05
C LYS A 145 -17.11 -0.86 15.21
N GLU A 146 -17.15 -0.41 13.96
CA GLU A 146 -18.17 -0.82 13.00
C GLU A 146 -18.21 -2.34 12.89
N LYS A 147 -19.38 -2.95 13.20
CA LYS A 147 -19.54 -4.41 13.31
C LYS A 147 -19.13 -5.16 12.04
N VAL A 148 -19.36 -4.57 10.87
CA VAL A 148 -19.00 -5.17 9.57
C VAL A 148 -17.48 -5.28 9.45
N LEU A 149 -16.73 -4.29 9.93
CA LEU A 149 -15.29 -4.25 9.85
C LEU A 149 -14.60 -5.09 10.93
N GLN A 150 -15.25 -5.30 12.07
CA GLN A 150 -14.70 -6.12 13.15
C GLN A 150 -14.56 -7.60 12.77
N ASN A 151 -15.44 -8.10 11.91
CA ASN A 151 -15.46 -9.49 11.46
C ASN A 151 -14.79 -9.69 10.11
N SER A 152 -14.17 -8.66 9.53
CA SER A 152 -13.45 -8.79 8.27
C SER A 152 -12.08 -9.44 8.51
N LYS A 153 -11.74 -10.45 7.69
CA LYS A 153 -10.40 -11.01 7.66
C LYS A 153 -9.42 -9.94 7.13
N ASP A 154 -8.31 -9.78 7.81
CA ASP A 154 -7.25 -8.91 7.32
C ASP A 154 -6.64 -9.50 6.02
N PRO A 155 -6.25 -8.65 5.06
CA PRO A 155 -5.59 -9.11 3.83
C PRO A 155 -4.29 -9.85 4.12
N ASP A 156 -4.01 -10.89 3.33
CA ASP A 156 -2.78 -11.68 3.47
C ASP A 156 -1.55 -10.96 2.87
N ILE A 157 -1.78 -9.87 2.12
CA ILE A 157 -0.75 -9.14 1.39
C ILE A 157 -0.83 -7.66 1.74
N ILE A 158 0.31 -7.11 2.15
CA ILE A 158 0.48 -5.67 2.37
C ILE A 158 1.34 -5.11 1.23
N PHE A 159 0.90 -4.01 0.64
CA PHE A 159 1.65 -3.28 -0.37
C PHE A 159 2.06 -1.92 0.15
N ASN A 160 3.35 -1.62 0.07
CA ASN A 160 3.90 -0.31 0.38
C ASN A 160 4.87 0.12 -0.73
N TYR A 161 4.68 1.34 -1.24
CA TYR A 161 5.58 1.98 -2.18
C TYR A 161 6.32 3.13 -1.51
N LEU A 162 7.63 2.96 -1.31
CA LEU A 162 8.47 3.92 -0.59
C LEU A 162 8.83 5.18 -1.40
N GLY A 163 8.38 5.26 -2.65
CA GLY A 163 8.66 6.42 -3.51
C GLY A 163 10.05 6.41 -4.14
N GLN A 164 10.39 7.54 -4.75
CA GLN A 164 11.69 7.76 -5.42
C GLN A 164 12.64 8.46 -4.45
N LEU A 165 13.40 7.70 -3.70
CA LEU A 165 14.36 8.23 -2.72
C LEU A 165 15.46 9.08 -3.35
N ASP A 166 15.84 8.78 -4.59
CA ASP A 166 16.87 9.53 -5.31
C ASP A 166 16.51 11.01 -5.53
N ASN A 167 15.22 11.32 -5.70
CA ASN A 167 14.74 12.68 -5.85
C ASN A 167 14.92 13.52 -4.57
N VAL A 168 14.87 12.87 -3.41
CA VAL A 168 15.04 13.52 -2.10
C VAL A 168 16.52 13.70 -1.77
N LEU A 169 17.34 12.69 -2.04
CA LEU A 169 18.76 12.66 -1.69
C LEU A 169 19.65 13.29 -2.75
N GLY A 170 19.35 13.08 -4.04
CA GLY A 170 20.18 13.52 -5.16
C GLY A 170 20.31 15.03 -5.30
N ASN A 171 19.35 15.79 -4.81
CA ASN A 171 19.37 17.27 -4.83
C ASN A 171 19.88 17.88 -3.52
N SER A 172 20.20 17.08 -2.52
CA SER A 172 20.68 17.58 -1.24
C SER A 172 22.20 17.78 -1.27
N LYS A 173 22.65 18.97 -0.87
CA LYS A 173 24.07 19.25 -0.61
C LYS A 173 24.52 18.79 0.79
N TRP A 174 23.56 18.44 1.65
CA TRP A 174 23.78 18.21 3.07
C TRP A 174 23.52 16.76 3.50
N PHE A 175 22.77 16.02 2.70
CA PHE A 175 22.37 14.65 3.03
C PHE A 175 22.77 13.70 1.90
N THR A 176 23.27 12.55 2.27
CA THR A 176 23.54 11.42 1.39
C THR A 176 23.02 10.17 2.03
N SER A 177 22.79 9.13 1.23
CA SER A 177 22.41 7.83 1.75
C SER A 177 23.51 7.28 2.66
N ALA A 178 23.15 6.85 3.85
CA ALA A 178 24.08 6.14 4.72
C ALA A 178 24.42 4.77 4.12
N THR A 179 25.69 4.40 4.21
CA THR A 179 26.16 3.06 3.81
C THR A 179 26.07 2.06 4.97
N GLU A 180 25.93 2.58 6.18
CA GLU A 180 25.82 1.82 7.40
C GLU A 180 24.41 1.22 7.55
N SER A 181 24.34 0.07 8.19
CA SER A 181 23.06 -0.54 8.55
C SER A 181 22.34 0.33 9.59
N ALA A 182 21.03 0.51 9.41
CA ALA A 182 20.17 1.14 10.40
C ALA A 182 20.03 0.32 11.71
N GLY A 183 20.69 -0.82 11.79
CA GLY A 183 20.57 -1.75 12.90
C GLY A 183 19.52 -2.84 12.63
N SER A 184 19.27 -3.66 13.64
CA SER A 184 18.25 -4.70 13.59
C SER A 184 16.86 -4.07 13.58
N SER A 185 16.02 -4.45 12.63
CA SER A 185 14.60 -4.06 12.59
C SER A 185 13.74 -4.85 13.59
N SER A 186 14.31 -5.87 14.22
CA SER A 186 13.68 -6.64 15.30
C SER A 186 14.47 -6.45 16.58
N SER A 187 13.79 -6.13 17.69
CA SER A 187 14.35 -6.28 19.02
C SER A 187 14.62 -7.77 19.19
N GLY A 188 15.91 -8.15 19.07
CA GLY A 188 16.31 -9.53 19.18
C GLY A 188 15.89 -10.12 20.51
N GLU A 189 15.21 -11.23 20.47
CA GLU A 189 15.36 -12.41 21.34
C GLU A 189 14.89 -13.63 20.57
#